data_fb53e5b980c5487b875d1b7d0d442ba8
#
_entry.id   fb53e5b980c5487b875d1b7d0d442ba8
#
_cell.length_a   1.000
_cell.length_b   1.000
_cell.length_c   1.000
_cell.angle_alpha   90.00
_cell.angle_beta   90.00
_cell.angle_gamma   90.00
#
_symmetry.space_group_name_H-M   'P 1'
#
loop_
_entity.id
_entity.type
_entity.pdbx_description
1 polymer ?
#
loop_
_entity_poly.entity_id
_entity_poly.type
_entity_poly.pdbx_seq_one_letter_code
_entity_poly.pdbx_strand_id
1 'polypeptide(L)'
;PEMIQSIYAEKSAEFNSNPEPEPMPGAWEVLQKIKSDGLIPMVVTGSGQHSLLDRLSHNFPGMFRRELMVTAFDVKYGKPHPEPYLMALQKGGLAPNEAIVVENAPMGVQAGAAAGIFTVAVNTGPIDGQVLLDAGANVLFPSMQDFCDNWENLRKAFE
;
A
#
# COMPACT_ATOMS: atom_id res chain seq x y z
N PRO A 1 7.95 -8.57 16.63
CA PRO A 1 8.02 -7.42 15.74
C PRO A 1 9.00 -7.59 14.60
N GLU A 2 9.56 -8.76 14.46
CA GLU A 2 10.60 -9.00 13.47
C GLU A 2 10.06 -9.01 12.05
N MET A 3 8.77 -9.24 11.90
CA MET A 3 8.19 -9.48 10.57
C MET A 3 7.06 -8.51 10.28
N ILE A 4 7.39 -7.23 10.20
CA ILE A 4 6.42 -6.23 9.76
C ILE A 4 6.30 -6.33 8.23
N GLN A 5 5.08 -6.43 7.74
CA GLN A 5 4.82 -6.49 6.31
C GLN A 5 4.20 -5.20 5.83
N SER A 6 4.66 -4.74 4.68
CA SER A 6 4.15 -3.54 4.04
C SER A 6 3.04 -3.93 3.07
N ILE A 7 1.90 -3.25 3.18
CA ILE A 7 0.79 -3.44 2.26
C ILE A 7 0.67 -2.18 1.41
N TYR A 8 0.80 -2.35 0.10
CA TYR A 8 0.73 -1.26 -0.85
C TYR A 8 -0.60 -1.29 -1.60
N ALA A 9 -1.30 -0.17 -1.63
CA ALA A 9 -2.60 -0.08 -2.29
C ALA A 9 -2.53 0.92 -3.45
N GLU A 10 -3.15 0.53 -4.56
CA GLU A 10 -3.16 1.31 -5.80
C GLU A 10 -4.59 1.60 -6.24
N LYS A 11 -4.79 2.74 -6.84
CA LYS A 11 -6.05 3.06 -7.50
C LYS A 11 -6.03 2.56 -8.93
N SER A 12 -6.99 1.73 -9.29
CA SER A 12 -7.08 1.19 -10.64
C SER A 12 -7.33 2.28 -11.69
N ALA A 13 -8.03 3.34 -11.32
CA ALA A 13 -8.34 4.43 -12.26
C ALA A 13 -7.08 5.14 -12.77
N GLU A 14 -6.05 5.23 -11.96
CA GLU A 14 -4.80 5.87 -12.36
C GLU A 14 -4.08 5.09 -13.44
N PHE A 15 -4.21 3.76 -13.42
CA PHE A 15 -3.61 2.91 -14.43
C PHE A 15 -4.40 2.92 -15.73
N ASN A 16 -5.72 3.07 -15.65
CA ASN A 16 -6.59 3.03 -16.82
C ASN A 16 -6.53 4.31 -17.66
N SER A 17 -6.26 5.44 -17.03
CA SER A 17 -6.21 6.72 -17.73
C SER A 17 -4.90 6.95 -18.49
N ASN A 18 -3.87 6.17 -18.19
CA ASN A 18 -2.56 6.26 -18.84
C ASN A 18 -2.15 4.86 -19.30
N PRO A 19 -2.06 4.60 -20.62
CA PRO A 19 -1.75 3.26 -21.13
C PRO A 19 -0.38 2.74 -20.70
N GLU A 20 0.59 3.63 -20.43
CA GLU A 20 1.93 3.22 -19.99
C GLU A 20 2.42 4.11 -18.86
N PRO A 21 1.77 4.02 -17.68
CA PRO A 21 2.20 4.83 -16.55
C PRO A 21 3.57 4.39 -16.07
N GLU A 22 4.44 5.35 -15.86
CA GLU A 22 5.72 5.08 -15.22
C GLU A 22 5.54 4.93 -13.72
N PRO A 23 6.35 4.11 -13.05
CA PRO A 23 6.34 4.05 -11.59
C PRO A 23 6.68 5.42 -11.00
N MET A 24 6.06 5.73 -9.87
CA MET A 24 6.35 6.97 -9.16
C MET A 24 7.80 7.02 -8.71
N PRO A 25 8.46 8.19 -8.78
CA PRO A 25 9.82 8.31 -8.23
C PRO A 25 9.87 7.85 -6.77
N GLY A 26 10.86 7.03 -6.45
CA GLY A 26 11.03 6.48 -5.10
C GLY A 26 10.29 5.19 -4.84
N ALA A 27 9.31 4.81 -5.68
CA ALA A 27 8.52 3.61 -5.44
C ALA A 27 9.37 2.34 -5.50
N TRP A 28 10.14 2.18 -6.55
CA TRP A 28 11.01 1.00 -6.71
C TRP A 28 12.04 0.93 -5.58
N GLU A 29 12.68 2.07 -5.28
CA GLU A 29 13.71 2.14 -4.26
C GLU A 29 13.17 1.79 -2.88
N VAL A 30 11.99 2.31 -2.49
CA VAL A 30 11.44 2.00 -1.17
C VAL A 30 10.99 0.55 -1.08
N LEU A 31 10.43 0.00 -2.16
CA LEU A 31 10.06 -1.42 -2.18
C LEU A 31 11.27 -2.31 -2.01
N GLN A 32 12.39 -1.95 -2.63
CA GLN A 32 13.64 -2.69 -2.46
C GLN A 32 14.15 -2.60 -1.02
N LYS A 33 14.08 -1.44 -0.39
CA LYS A 33 14.47 -1.27 1.02
C LYS A 33 13.59 -2.11 1.94
N ILE A 34 12.29 -2.09 1.71
CA ILE A 34 11.32 -2.87 2.48
C ILE A 34 11.67 -4.36 2.40
N LYS A 35 11.90 -4.85 1.20
CA LYS A 35 12.23 -6.25 0.97
C LYS A 35 13.57 -6.61 1.58
N SER A 36 14.57 -5.74 1.46
CA SER A 36 15.89 -5.93 2.07
C SER A 36 15.82 -6.03 3.59
N ASP A 37 14.85 -5.35 4.20
CA ASP A 37 14.66 -5.38 5.64
C ASP A 37 13.90 -6.62 6.13
N GLY A 38 13.62 -7.55 5.22
CA GLY A 38 12.94 -8.80 5.57
C GLY A 38 11.43 -8.71 5.59
N LEU A 39 10.87 -7.62 5.08
CA LEU A 39 9.42 -7.41 5.01
C LEU A 39 8.89 -7.90 3.67
N ILE A 40 7.60 -8.22 3.63
CA ILE A 40 6.95 -8.73 2.42
C ILE A 40 6.02 -7.67 1.86
N PRO A 41 6.32 -7.11 0.67
CA PRO A 41 5.40 -6.18 0.03
C PRO A 41 4.15 -6.92 -0.48
N MET A 42 2.99 -6.31 -0.27
CA MET A 42 1.72 -6.86 -0.73
C MET A 42 0.91 -5.77 -1.42
N VAL A 43 0.13 -6.15 -2.43
CA VAL A 43 -0.75 -5.25 -3.15
C VAL A 43 -2.19 -5.49 -2.73
N VAL A 44 -2.87 -4.41 -2.34
CA VAL A 44 -4.30 -4.43 -2.02
C VAL A 44 -4.98 -3.41 -2.95
N THR A 45 -5.73 -3.89 -3.92
CA THR A 45 -6.34 -3.04 -4.93
C THR A 45 -7.83 -3.31 -5.07
N GLY A 46 -8.60 -2.27 -5.40
CA GLY A 46 -10.01 -2.41 -5.74
C GLY A 46 -10.23 -2.90 -7.17
N SER A 47 -9.18 -3.09 -7.94
CA SER A 47 -9.28 -3.57 -9.31
C SER A 47 -9.16 -5.09 -9.38
N GLY A 48 -9.93 -5.69 -10.30
CA GLY A 48 -9.77 -7.08 -10.67
C GLY A 48 -9.18 -7.26 -12.06
N GLN A 49 -8.66 -6.19 -12.65
CA GLN A 49 -8.18 -6.22 -14.03
C GLN A 49 -6.84 -6.90 -14.15
N HIS A 50 -6.74 -7.85 -15.07
CA HIS A 50 -5.47 -8.52 -15.36
C HIS A 50 -4.40 -7.55 -15.83
N SER A 51 -4.77 -6.50 -16.56
CA SER A 51 -3.83 -5.51 -17.05
C SER A 51 -3.10 -4.80 -15.91
N LEU A 52 -3.78 -4.53 -14.80
CA LEU A 52 -3.15 -3.93 -13.63
C LEU A 52 -2.11 -4.87 -13.04
N LEU A 53 -2.46 -6.15 -12.88
CA LEU A 53 -1.54 -7.14 -12.33
C LEU A 53 -0.31 -7.32 -13.21
N ASP A 54 -0.51 -7.33 -14.53
CA ASP A 54 0.58 -7.44 -15.49
C ASP A 54 1.51 -6.22 -15.43
N ARG A 55 0.95 -5.02 -15.27
CA ARG A 55 1.75 -3.81 -15.13
C ARG A 55 2.57 -3.81 -13.86
N LEU A 56 1.99 -4.27 -12.75
CA LEU A 56 2.73 -4.39 -11.50
C LEU A 56 3.89 -5.36 -11.64
N SER A 57 3.68 -6.48 -12.32
CA SER A 57 4.74 -7.45 -12.56
C SER A 57 5.83 -6.89 -13.49
N HIS A 58 5.43 -6.07 -14.46
CA HIS A 58 6.36 -5.45 -15.39
C HIS A 58 7.18 -4.33 -14.73
N ASN A 59 6.51 -3.45 -13.97
CA ASN A 59 7.14 -2.30 -13.34
C ASN A 59 7.95 -2.67 -12.10
N PHE A 60 7.52 -3.73 -11.40
CA PHE A 60 8.16 -4.16 -10.16
C PHE A 60 8.41 -5.68 -10.20
N PRO A 61 9.30 -6.12 -11.11
CA PRO A 61 9.51 -7.57 -11.32
C PRO A 61 10.01 -8.25 -10.05
N GLY A 62 9.35 -9.36 -9.69
CA GLY A 62 9.72 -10.16 -8.53
C GLY A 62 9.39 -9.54 -7.19
N MET A 63 8.72 -8.39 -7.17
CA MET A 63 8.44 -7.66 -5.93
C MET A 63 7.21 -8.22 -5.21
N PHE A 64 6.14 -8.50 -5.95
CA PHE A 64 4.86 -8.89 -5.38
C PHE A 64 4.52 -10.34 -5.75
N ARG A 65 4.03 -11.09 -4.76
CA ARG A 65 3.58 -12.47 -4.95
C ARG A 65 2.07 -12.46 -5.20
N ARG A 66 1.65 -13.10 -6.30
CA ARG A 66 0.23 -13.10 -6.68
C ARG A 66 -0.67 -13.72 -5.63
N GLU A 67 -0.20 -14.76 -4.95
CA GLU A 67 -0.99 -15.42 -3.91
C GLU A 67 -1.23 -14.52 -2.70
N LEU A 68 -0.47 -13.45 -2.54
CA LEU A 68 -0.64 -12.48 -1.45
C LEU A 68 -1.36 -11.22 -1.89
N MET A 69 -1.69 -11.09 -3.17
CA MET A 69 -2.44 -9.94 -3.66
C MET A 69 -3.90 -10.03 -3.24
N VAL A 70 -4.49 -8.88 -2.92
CA VAL A 70 -5.93 -8.74 -2.67
C VAL A 70 -6.52 -7.89 -3.78
N THR A 71 -7.52 -8.43 -4.46
CA THR A 71 -8.19 -7.76 -5.56
C THR A 71 -9.69 -7.64 -5.27
N ALA A 72 -10.43 -7.04 -6.19
CA ALA A 72 -11.88 -6.92 -6.06
C ALA A 72 -12.57 -8.28 -5.94
N PHE A 73 -11.97 -9.34 -6.46
CA PHE A 73 -12.55 -10.68 -6.41
C PHE A 73 -12.37 -11.38 -5.06
N ASP A 74 -11.48 -10.88 -4.22
CA ASP A 74 -11.17 -11.51 -2.94
C ASP A 74 -12.06 -11.03 -1.81
N VAL A 75 -12.80 -9.95 -2.00
CA VAL A 75 -13.55 -9.29 -0.93
C VAL A 75 -14.98 -9.04 -1.36
N LYS A 76 -15.86 -9.00 -0.38
CA LYS A 76 -17.27 -8.62 -0.60
C LYS A 76 -17.43 -7.10 -0.60
N TYR A 77 -16.71 -6.42 0.28
CA TYR A 77 -16.79 -4.97 0.44
C TYR A 77 -15.43 -4.35 0.16
N GLY A 78 -15.38 -3.38 -0.76
CA GLY A 78 -14.18 -2.62 -1.06
C GLY A 78 -13.95 -1.47 -0.09
N LYS A 79 -12.83 -0.78 -0.26
CA LYS A 79 -12.49 0.43 0.50
C LYS A 79 -13.64 1.43 0.38
N PRO A 80 -14.03 2.12 1.42
CA PRO A 80 -13.35 2.33 2.72
C PRO A 80 -13.62 1.25 3.76
N HIS A 81 -14.32 0.18 3.42
CA HIS A 81 -14.50 -0.96 4.33
C HIS A 81 -13.14 -1.59 4.65
N PRO A 82 -12.90 -2.05 5.88
CA PRO A 82 -11.60 -2.64 6.23
C PRO A 82 -11.34 -4.00 5.62
N GLU A 83 -12.33 -4.63 5.01
CA GLU A 83 -12.21 -6.02 4.52
C GLU A 83 -10.99 -6.25 3.63
N PRO A 84 -10.66 -5.38 2.65
CA PRO A 84 -9.48 -5.63 1.82
C PRO A 84 -8.19 -5.78 2.62
N TYR A 85 -7.99 -4.95 3.63
CA TYR A 85 -6.78 -5.02 4.46
C TYR A 85 -6.85 -6.17 5.46
N LEU A 86 -8.03 -6.49 5.97
CA LEU A 86 -8.19 -7.68 6.81
C LEU A 86 -7.90 -8.94 6.01
N MET A 87 -8.31 -8.98 4.75
CA MET A 87 -7.98 -10.10 3.85
C MET A 87 -6.48 -10.21 3.62
N ALA A 88 -5.80 -9.07 3.46
CA ALA A 88 -4.35 -9.06 3.30
C ALA A 88 -3.66 -9.61 4.55
N LEU A 89 -4.10 -9.24 5.73
CA LEU A 89 -3.57 -9.79 6.97
C LEU A 89 -3.77 -11.30 7.03
N GLN A 90 -4.94 -11.77 6.62
CA GLN A 90 -5.25 -13.21 6.60
C GLN A 90 -4.33 -13.95 5.63
N LYS A 91 -4.16 -13.43 4.41
CA LYS A 91 -3.29 -14.06 3.42
C LYS A 91 -1.82 -14.09 3.88
N GLY A 92 -1.38 -13.06 4.57
CA GLY A 92 -0.02 -12.98 5.07
C GLY A 92 0.20 -13.68 6.41
N GLY A 93 -0.87 -14.12 7.07
CA GLY A 93 -0.77 -14.73 8.39
C GLY A 93 -0.32 -13.75 9.46
N LEU A 94 -0.81 -12.50 9.42
CA LEU A 94 -0.32 -11.41 10.26
C LEU A 94 -1.39 -10.86 11.18
N ALA A 95 -0.95 -10.35 12.34
CA ALA A 95 -1.75 -9.50 13.19
C ALA A 95 -1.66 -8.04 12.70
N PRO A 96 -2.64 -7.19 13.04
CA PRO A 96 -2.61 -5.79 12.60
C PRO A 96 -1.34 -5.03 12.99
N ASN A 97 -0.76 -5.34 14.15
CA ASN A 97 0.46 -4.67 14.60
C ASN A 97 1.73 -5.18 13.91
N GLU A 98 1.59 -6.13 13.00
CA GLU A 98 2.72 -6.66 12.23
C GLU A 98 2.74 -6.13 10.79
N ALA A 99 1.89 -5.17 10.47
CA ALA A 99 1.75 -4.67 9.12
C ALA A 99 1.70 -3.14 9.09
N ILE A 100 2.02 -2.59 7.92
CA ILE A 100 1.90 -1.17 7.61
C ILE A 100 1.11 -1.05 6.31
N VAL A 101 0.14 -0.15 6.30
CA VAL A 101 -0.60 0.21 5.08
C VAL A 101 0.03 1.47 4.50
N VAL A 102 0.28 1.47 3.19
CA VAL A 102 0.70 2.64 2.44
C VAL A 102 -0.39 2.98 1.43
N GLU A 103 -0.95 4.18 1.56
CA GLU A 103 -2.10 4.59 0.76
C GLU A 103 -1.97 6.02 0.26
N ASN A 104 -2.64 6.31 -0.87
CA ASN A 104 -2.65 7.65 -1.43
C ASN A 104 -4.06 8.26 -1.54
N ALA A 105 -5.08 7.54 -1.09
CA ALA A 105 -6.47 7.96 -1.25
C ALA A 105 -7.22 7.92 0.07
N PRO A 106 -8.16 8.85 0.30
CA PRO A 106 -8.90 8.91 1.57
C PRO A 106 -9.63 7.60 1.91
N MET A 107 -10.28 6.98 0.94
CA MET A 107 -11.01 5.73 1.21
C MET A 107 -10.06 4.59 1.59
N GLY A 108 -8.88 4.54 0.97
CA GLY A 108 -7.87 3.55 1.33
C GLY A 108 -7.30 3.79 2.71
N VAL A 109 -7.07 5.04 3.07
CA VAL A 109 -6.62 5.40 4.42
C VAL A 109 -7.67 5.00 5.45
N GLN A 110 -8.95 5.28 5.18
CA GLN A 110 -10.04 4.88 6.07
C GLN A 110 -10.08 3.37 6.27
N ALA A 111 -9.88 2.61 5.20
CA ALA A 111 -9.88 1.16 5.26
C ALA A 111 -8.73 0.63 6.12
N GLY A 112 -7.53 1.18 5.94
CA GLY A 112 -6.36 0.79 6.74
C GLY A 112 -6.55 1.11 8.21
N ALA A 113 -7.03 2.30 8.52
CA ALA A 113 -7.30 2.72 9.89
C ALA A 113 -8.38 1.86 10.53
N ALA A 114 -9.46 1.56 9.79
CA ALA A 114 -10.54 0.73 10.29
C ALA A 114 -10.10 -0.71 10.56
N ALA A 115 -9.09 -1.18 9.82
CA ALA A 115 -8.52 -2.52 10.04
C ALA A 115 -7.58 -2.55 11.25
N GLY A 116 -7.31 -1.41 11.87
CA GLY A 116 -6.42 -1.33 13.03
C GLY A 116 -4.94 -1.39 12.67
N ILE A 117 -4.59 -1.08 11.43
CA ILE A 117 -3.21 -1.15 10.93
C ILE A 117 -2.63 0.25 10.89
N PHE A 118 -1.35 0.39 11.27
CA PHE A 118 -0.64 1.66 11.11
C PHE A 118 -0.66 2.08 9.64
N THR A 119 -1.19 3.27 9.37
CA THR A 119 -1.43 3.71 8.00
C THR A 119 -0.57 4.91 7.66
N VAL A 120 0.23 4.75 6.62
CA VAL A 120 1.06 5.79 6.02
C VAL A 120 0.32 6.34 4.81
N ALA A 121 0.12 7.65 4.78
CA ALA A 121 -0.43 8.31 3.60
C ALA A 121 0.71 8.93 2.80
N VAL A 122 0.68 8.72 1.49
CA VAL A 122 1.60 9.34 0.56
C VAL A 122 0.75 10.18 -0.40
N ASN A 123 0.90 11.50 -0.34
CA ASN A 123 0.05 12.39 -1.12
C ASN A 123 0.58 12.53 -2.54
N THR A 124 0.20 11.60 -3.39
CA THR A 124 0.61 11.58 -4.81
C THR A 124 -0.37 12.27 -5.72
N GLY A 125 -1.50 12.70 -5.19
CA GLY A 125 -2.56 13.35 -5.98
C GLY A 125 -2.70 14.84 -5.64
N PRO A 126 -3.68 15.51 -6.24
CA PRO A 126 -3.86 16.95 -6.08
C PRO A 126 -4.65 17.34 -4.84
N ILE A 127 -4.94 16.42 -3.93
CA ILE A 127 -5.74 16.71 -2.75
C ILE A 127 -4.90 17.30 -1.63
N ASP A 128 -5.57 18.03 -0.72
CA ASP A 128 -4.94 18.53 0.47
C ASP A 128 -4.55 17.37 1.39
N GLY A 129 -3.31 17.37 1.89
CA GLY A 129 -2.83 16.33 2.79
C GLY A 129 -3.66 16.17 4.05
N GLN A 130 -4.31 17.26 4.51
CA GLN A 130 -5.17 17.20 5.69
C GLN A 130 -6.33 16.22 5.51
N VAL A 131 -6.83 16.09 4.28
CA VAL A 131 -7.90 15.12 3.98
C VAL A 131 -7.44 13.69 4.32
N LEU A 132 -6.18 13.37 4.03
CA LEU A 132 -5.62 12.06 4.34
C LEU A 132 -5.44 11.86 5.84
N LEU A 133 -4.99 12.88 6.54
CA LEU A 133 -4.85 12.83 8.00
C LEU A 133 -6.23 12.68 8.66
N ASP A 134 -7.22 13.42 8.19
CA ASP A 134 -8.59 13.34 8.71
C ASP A 134 -9.22 11.96 8.45
N ALA A 135 -8.79 11.30 7.37
CA ALA A 135 -9.26 9.94 7.06
C ALA A 135 -8.67 8.88 8.01
N GLY A 136 -7.64 9.23 8.78
CA GLY A 136 -7.08 8.34 9.78
C GLY A 136 -5.61 7.97 9.59
N ALA A 137 -4.90 8.63 8.68
CA ALA A 137 -3.48 8.37 8.49
C ALA A 137 -2.69 8.73 9.74
N ASN A 138 -1.75 7.88 10.10
CA ASN A 138 -0.86 8.11 11.25
C ASN A 138 0.30 8.99 10.88
N VAL A 139 0.73 8.95 9.62
CA VAL A 139 1.82 9.79 9.12
C VAL A 139 1.53 10.14 7.67
N LEU A 140 1.99 11.31 7.24
CA LEU A 140 1.78 11.82 5.89
C LEU A 140 3.12 12.21 5.27
N PHE A 141 3.36 11.71 4.06
CA PHE A 141 4.49 12.13 3.24
C PHE A 141 3.97 12.82 1.96
N PRO A 142 4.62 13.91 1.54
CA PRO A 142 4.19 14.63 0.33
C PRO A 142 4.36 13.83 -0.95
N SER A 143 5.27 12.85 -0.96
CA SER A 143 5.56 12.06 -2.15
C SER A 143 6.07 10.69 -1.78
N MET A 144 6.09 9.79 -2.75
CA MET A 144 6.68 8.46 -2.57
C MET A 144 8.18 8.56 -2.31
N GLN A 145 8.85 9.54 -2.92
CA GLN A 145 10.28 9.76 -2.68
C GLN A 145 10.54 10.15 -1.23
N ASP A 146 9.71 11.02 -0.65
CA ASP A 146 9.82 11.39 0.77
C ASP A 146 9.61 10.18 1.68
N PHE A 147 8.65 9.34 1.35
CA PHE A 147 8.45 8.08 2.06
C PHE A 147 9.70 7.21 2.00
N CYS A 148 10.28 7.08 0.81
CA CYS A 148 11.51 6.32 0.61
C CYS A 148 12.67 6.88 1.46
N ASP A 149 12.85 8.20 1.41
CA ASP A 149 13.94 8.86 2.12
C ASP A 149 13.82 8.75 3.64
N ASN A 150 12.59 8.58 4.14
CA ASN A 150 12.31 8.47 5.57
C ASN A 150 12.05 7.03 6.03
N TRP A 151 12.21 6.06 5.16
CA TRP A 151 11.87 4.67 5.47
C TRP A 151 12.61 4.15 6.70
N GLU A 152 13.91 4.42 6.82
CA GLU A 152 14.69 3.92 7.95
C GLU A 152 14.21 4.49 9.28
N ASN A 153 13.89 5.80 9.30
CA ASN A 153 13.37 6.44 10.51
C ASN A 153 12.01 5.85 10.90
N LEU A 154 11.15 5.63 9.91
CA LEU A 154 9.85 5.05 10.14
C LEU A 154 9.97 3.63 10.66
N ARG A 155 10.86 2.83 10.06
CA ARG A 155 11.07 1.45 10.46
C ARG A 155 11.55 1.35 11.90
N LYS A 156 12.48 2.21 12.31
CA LYS A 156 12.98 2.23 13.68
C LYS A 156 11.88 2.47 14.71
N ALA A 157 10.85 3.20 14.33
CA ALA A 157 9.72 3.46 15.23
C ALA A 157 8.91 2.20 15.55
N PHE A 158 9.08 1.13 14.78
CA PHE A 158 8.37 -0.14 14.99
C PHE A 158 9.23 -1.21 15.67
N GLU A 159 10.46 -0.90 15.94
CA GLU A 159 11.35 -1.85 16.64
C GLU A 159 11.12 -1.83 18.15
#